data_5a59ce85429aac04c6b024b4cb123b96
#
_entry.id   5a59ce85429aac04c6b024b4cb123b96
#
_cell.length_a   1.000
_cell.length_b   1.000
_cell.length_c   1.000
_cell.angle_alpha   90.00
_cell.angle_beta   90.00
_cell.angle_gamma   90.00
#
_symmetry.space_group_name_H-M   'P 1'
#
loop_
_entity.id
_entity.type
_entity.pdbx_description
1 polymer ?
#
loop_
_entity_poly.entity_id
_entity_poly.type
_entity_poly.pdbx_seq_one_letter_code
_entity_poly.pdbx_strand_id
1 'polypeptide(L)'
;MDLLRDAGLLEAVEARQFMHKHGAVFLRGPETCNFDFSDQFTAGWKYTYQVPRADFDQALADAVAARGVEILYDHGVAAVEFHDHGARVTIEQPDKTSRIVSARFVLDCSGYGRVLPRLLELEVPTQFPTREARFTHITGDRRPAGNEEGKIWICIHPGGAWIWIIPFSNGKTSVGAVAEPEFFRRYPGDPETQLRAILMSDPNAAARLADMKFAIPPQCINGYACAVKQLFGSHYALVGNATEFLDPVFSSGVTLALESANRAAQVLTRHLHGQPVDWQRDYADYVMQGIDTFRAYVNAWYDTTLHQIFFAAQRNPPIMKQICSVLAGYVWDRSNPYVAQADRALPLLAKVIVTNAAHS
;
A
#
# COMPACT_ATOMS: atom_id res chain seq x y z
N MET A 1 -1.28 5.22 11.89
CA MET A 1 -1.56 6.35 12.82
C MET A 1 -0.51 6.41 13.92
N ASP A 2 -0.21 5.34 14.66
CA ASP A 2 0.84 5.33 15.68
C ASP A 2 2.19 5.79 15.14
N LEU A 3 2.59 5.32 13.97
CA LEU A 3 3.84 5.73 13.31
C LEU A 3 3.93 7.25 13.07
N LEU A 4 2.84 7.86 12.64
CA LEU A 4 2.78 9.32 12.46
C LEU A 4 2.88 10.06 13.79
N ARG A 5 2.21 9.55 14.84
CA ARG A 5 2.28 10.12 16.19
C ARG A 5 3.71 10.00 16.74
N ASP A 6 4.29 8.82 16.67
CA ASP A 6 5.62 8.53 17.24
C ASP A 6 6.74 9.29 16.51
N ALA A 7 6.56 9.54 15.20
CA ALA A 7 7.41 10.44 14.43
C ALA A 7 7.10 11.93 14.68
N GLY A 8 6.04 12.25 15.44
CA GLY A 8 5.56 13.62 15.68
C GLY A 8 4.98 14.30 14.44
N LEU A 9 4.51 13.54 13.45
CA LEU A 9 3.98 14.04 12.18
C LEU A 9 2.45 14.03 12.13
N LEU A 10 1.79 13.48 13.16
CA LEU A 10 0.34 13.30 13.17
C LEU A 10 -0.40 14.64 13.04
N GLU A 11 -0.01 15.66 13.81
CA GLU A 11 -0.63 17.00 13.78
C GLU A 11 -0.59 17.65 12.39
N ALA A 12 0.53 17.47 11.66
CA ALA A 12 0.65 17.99 10.30
C ALA A 12 -0.33 17.32 9.32
N VAL A 13 -0.64 16.03 9.54
CA VAL A 13 -1.63 15.29 8.76
C VAL A 13 -3.05 15.68 9.15
N GLU A 14 -3.34 15.80 10.45
CA GLU A 14 -4.66 16.20 10.98
C GLU A 14 -5.05 17.59 10.53
N ALA A 15 -4.10 18.52 10.48
CA ALA A 15 -4.31 19.88 10.00
C ALA A 15 -4.83 19.96 8.54
N ARG A 16 -4.59 18.93 7.73
CA ARG A 16 -5.08 18.85 6.34
C ARG A 16 -6.54 18.37 6.23
N GLN A 17 -7.15 17.91 7.33
CA GLN A 17 -8.55 17.46 7.37
C GLN A 17 -8.88 16.42 6.28
N PHE A 18 -8.01 15.45 6.10
CA PHE A 18 -8.23 14.35 5.15
C PHE A 18 -9.44 13.50 5.53
N MET A 19 -10.04 12.84 4.55
CA MET A 19 -11.13 11.90 4.77
C MET A 19 -10.69 10.76 5.70
N HIS A 20 -11.47 10.51 6.75
CA HIS A 20 -11.26 9.35 7.61
C HIS A 20 -11.63 8.06 6.86
N LYS A 21 -10.71 7.11 6.83
CA LYS A 21 -10.96 5.76 6.34
C LYS A 21 -11.42 4.88 7.50
N HIS A 22 -12.72 4.61 7.55
CA HIS A 22 -13.32 3.78 8.62
C HIS A 22 -13.31 2.28 8.30
N GLY A 23 -12.95 1.89 7.09
CA GLY A 23 -12.97 0.48 6.71
C GLY A 23 -12.94 0.26 5.20
N ALA A 24 -13.40 -0.92 4.81
CA ALA A 24 -13.49 -1.34 3.41
C ALA A 24 -14.76 -2.15 3.16
N VAL A 25 -15.36 -1.95 2.00
CA VAL A 25 -16.51 -2.71 1.50
C VAL A 25 -16.08 -3.48 0.26
N PHE A 26 -16.19 -4.79 0.30
CA PHE A 26 -15.96 -5.67 -0.85
C PHE A 26 -17.29 -6.07 -1.45
N LEU A 27 -17.42 -5.91 -2.76
CA LEU A 27 -18.66 -6.10 -3.51
C LEU A 27 -18.45 -7.10 -4.65
N ARG A 28 -19.31 -8.12 -4.73
CA ARG A 28 -19.31 -9.12 -5.80
C ARG A 28 -20.75 -9.32 -6.31
N GLY A 29 -21.11 -8.62 -7.37
CA GLY A 29 -22.52 -8.58 -7.79
C GLY A 29 -23.43 -8.10 -6.64
N PRO A 30 -24.43 -8.89 -6.20
CA PRO A 30 -25.31 -8.53 -5.09
C PRO A 30 -24.72 -8.79 -3.71
N GLU A 31 -23.60 -9.48 -3.61
CA GLU A 31 -22.99 -9.86 -2.35
C GLU A 31 -22.10 -8.75 -1.78
N THR A 32 -22.15 -8.56 -0.47
CA THR A 32 -21.38 -7.53 0.22
C THR A 32 -20.67 -8.10 1.44
N CYS A 33 -19.40 -7.72 1.58
CA CYS A 33 -18.64 -7.92 2.81
C CYS A 33 -18.12 -6.57 3.30
N ASN A 34 -18.55 -6.17 4.49
CA ASN A 34 -18.23 -4.87 5.08
C ASN A 34 -17.30 -5.07 6.28
N PHE A 35 -16.16 -4.39 6.26
CA PHE A 35 -15.24 -4.31 7.37
C PHE A 35 -15.27 -2.91 7.96
N ASP A 36 -15.38 -2.83 9.29
CA ASP A 36 -15.30 -1.58 10.05
C ASP A 36 -14.09 -1.64 10.98
N PHE A 37 -13.18 -0.69 10.87
CA PHE A 37 -11.96 -0.68 11.68
C PHE A 37 -12.24 -0.42 13.18
N SER A 38 -13.46 0.01 13.54
CA SER A 38 -13.87 0.06 14.95
C SER A 38 -14.14 -1.32 15.54
N ASP A 39 -14.35 -2.34 14.68
CA ASP A 39 -14.64 -3.73 15.06
C ASP A 39 -13.48 -4.69 14.69
N GLN A 40 -12.26 -4.28 14.97
CA GLN A 40 -11.05 -5.08 14.73
C GLN A 40 -10.61 -5.83 16.01
N PHE A 41 -9.78 -6.87 15.83
CA PHE A 41 -9.23 -7.69 16.91
C PHE A 41 -8.11 -6.99 17.67
N THR A 42 -7.15 -6.42 16.96
CA THR A 42 -5.98 -5.73 17.54
C THR A 42 -6.40 -4.39 18.11
N ALA A 43 -6.03 -4.12 19.36
CA ALA A 43 -6.28 -2.81 19.98
C ALA A 43 -5.48 -1.71 19.24
N GLY A 44 -6.16 -0.61 18.90
CA GLY A 44 -5.52 0.49 18.20
C GLY A 44 -6.52 1.49 17.63
N TRP A 45 -6.09 2.21 16.57
CA TRP A 45 -6.90 3.22 15.93
C TRP A 45 -8.08 2.61 15.19
N LYS A 46 -9.24 3.27 15.30
CA LYS A 46 -10.49 2.85 14.65
C LYS A 46 -10.68 3.45 13.27
N TYR A 47 -9.71 4.20 12.78
CA TYR A 47 -9.67 4.82 11.46
C TYR A 47 -8.23 5.10 11.04
N THR A 48 -8.04 5.37 9.78
CA THR A 48 -6.87 6.00 9.20
C THR A 48 -7.33 7.09 8.22
N TYR A 49 -6.49 7.52 7.27
CA TYR A 49 -6.87 8.55 6.30
C TYR A 49 -6.89 8.02 4.88
N GLN A 50 -7.78 8.60 4.08
CA GLN A 50 -7.77 8.53 2.61
C GLN A 50 -7.24 9.88 2.10
N VAL A 51 -6.10 9.86 1.44
CA VAL A 51 -5.35 11.08 1.16
C VAL A 51 -5.04 11.25 -0.32
N PRO A 52 -5.22 12.45 -0.90
CA PRO A 52 -4.50 12.83 -2.09
C PRO A 52 -3.00 12.81 -1.77
N ARG A 53 -2.22 11.99 -2.48
CA ARG A 53 -0.80 11.74 -2.14
C ARG A 53 0.05 13.00 -2.22
N ALA A 54 -0.20 13.89 -3.20
CA ALA A 54 0.54 15.15 -3.30
C ALA A 54 0.40 15.99 -2.01
N ASP A 55 -0.83 16.15 -1.50
CA ASP A 55 -1.08 16.95 -0.30
C ASP A 55 -0.53 16.29 0.97
N PHE A 56 -0.63 14.96 1.05
CA PHE A 56 -0.11 14.18 2.18
C PHE A 56 1.42 14.20 2.21
N ASP A 57 2.05 13.90 1.09
CA ASP A 57 3.51 13.85 0.98
C ASP A 57 4.11 15.25 1.24
N GLN A 58 3.47 16.31 0.72
CA GLN A 58 3.87 17.70 0.99
C GLN A 58 3.75 18.05 2.47
N ALA A 59 2.67 17.66 3.14
CA ALA A 59 2.49 17.93 4.58
C ALA A 59 3.60 17.29 5.42
N LEU A 60 4.00 16.08 5.09
CA LEU A 60 5.09 15.39 5.77
C LEU A 60 6.45 16.05 5.47
N ALA A 61 6.71 16.41 4.22
CA ALA A 61 7.95 17.08 3.82
C ALA A 61 8.10 18.45 4.51
N ASP A 62 7.04 19.25 4.52
CA ASP A 62 7.03 20.57 5.19
C ASP A 62 7.30 20.43 6.69
N ALA A 63 6.68 19.44 7.35
CA ALA A 63 6.87 19.20 8.77
C ALA A 63 8.29 18.73 9.10
N VAL A 64 8.93 17.96 8.23
CA VAL A 64 10.32 17.52 8.37
C VAL A 64 11.29 18.68 8.11
N ALA A 65 11.06 19.48 7.07
CA ALA A 65 11.86 20.66 6.78
C ALA A 65 11.81 21.70 7.91
N ALA A 66 10.63 21.92 8.52
CA ALA A 66 10.46 22.79 9.68
C ALA A 66 11.28 22.37 10.91
N ARG A 67 11.73 21.11 10.98
CA ARG A 67 12.63 20.57 12.00
C ARG A 67 14.12 20.70 11.66
N GLY A 68 14.45 21.40 10.57
CA GLY A 68 15.83 21.67 10.15
C GLY A 68 16.45 20.55 9.29
N VAL A 69 15.66 19.62 8.80
CA VAL A 69 16.15 18.65 7.80
C VAL A 69 16.15 19.31 6.43
N GLU A 70 17.31 19.34 5.79
CA GLU A 70 17.45 19.86 4.43
C GLU A 70 16.79 18.92 3.42
N ILE A 71 15.88 19.43 2.59
CA ILE A 71 15.26 18.71 1.48
C ILE A 71 15.67 19.39 0.17
N LEU A 72 16.34 18.65 -0.69
CA LEU A 72 16.77 19.13 -2.01
C LEU A 72 15.81 18.61 -3.07
N TYR A 73 14.91 19.48 -3.52
CA TYR A 73 14.00 19.19 -4.64
C TYR A 73 14.74 19.26 -5.98
N ASP A 74 14.24 18.51 -6.97
CA ASP A 74 14.82 18.43 -8.33
C ASP A 74 16.28 17.94 -8.36
N HIS A 75 16.70 17.22 -7.34
CA HIS A 75 18.02 16.60 -7.25
C HIS A 75 17.90 15.09 -7.38
N GLY A 76 18.63 14.49 -8.34
CA GLY A 76 18.64 13.06 -8.59
C GLY A 76 19.90 12.39 -8.04
N VAL A 77 19.78 11.22 -7.43
CA VAL A 77 20.93 10.39 -7.08
C VAL A 77 21.35 9.59 -8.33
N ALA A 78 22.53 9.92 -8.88
CA ALA A 78 23.06 9.31 -10.09
C ALA A 78 23.99 8.11 -9.81
N ALA A 79 24.74 8.14 -8.71
CA ALA A 79 25.63 7.04 -8.32
C ALA A 79 25.83 7.02 -6.79
N VAL A 80 26.16 5.85 -6.25
CA VAL A 80 26.56 5.67 -4.86
C VAL A 80 27.75 4.70 -4.81
N GLU A 81 28.84 5.15 -4.22
CA GLU A 81 30.05 4.35 -3.99
C GLU A 81 30.20 4.11 -2.49
N PHE A 82 30.19 2.86 -2.08
CA PHE A 82 30.38 2.47 -0.66
C PHE A 82 31.85 2.22 -0.36
N HIS A 83 32.27 2.60 0.84
CA HIS A 83 33.65 2.37 1.36
C HIS A 83 33.58 2.07 2.87
N ASP A 84 34.68 1.77 3.51
CA ASP A 84 34.74 1.28 4.91
C ASP A 84 34.09 2.22 5.95
N HIS A 85 33.94 3.50 5.63
CA HIS A 85 33.43 4.51 6.58
C HIS A 85 32.13 5.18 6.14
N GLY A 86 31.46 4.67 5.09
CA GLY A 86 30.21 5.24 4.60
C GLY A 86 30.03 5.16 3.08
N ALA A 87 29.52 6.22 2.49
CA ALA A 87 29.23 6.31 1.06
C ALA A 87 29.57 7.68 0.48
N ARG A 88 29.92 7.70 -0.79
CA ARG A 88 29.97 8.90 -1.63
C ARG A 88 28.77 8.85 -2.59
N VAL A 89 27.89 9.82 -2.43
CA VAL A 89 26.66 9.94 -3.24
C VAL A 89 26.83 11.04 -4.26
N THR A 90 26.75 10.67 -5.53
CA THR A 90 26.78 11.64 -6.65
C THR A 90 25.34 12.11 -6.92
N ILE A 91 25.13 13.41 -6.78
CA ILE A 91 23.83 14.05 -6.95
C ILE A 91 23.85 14.90 -8.21
N GLU A 92 22.93 14.64 -9.13
CA GLU A 92 22.64 15.50 -10.27
C GLU A 92 21.77 16.67 -9.82
N GLN A 93 22.20 17.89 -10.13
CA GLN A 93 21.51 19.14 -9.79
C GLN A 93 20.57 19.58 -10.93
N PRO A 94 19.64 20.54 -10.68
CA PRO A 94 18.73 21.04 -11.71
C PRO A 94 19.43 21.62 -12.96
N ASP A 95 20.62 22.20 -12.79
CA ASP A 95 21.45 22.76 -13.86
C ASP A 95 22.29 21.70 -14.61
N LYS A 96 22.05 20.41 -14.34
CA LYS A 96 22.79 19.27 -14.90
C LYS A 96 24.26 19.14 -14.45
N THR A 97 24.69 19.94 -13.50
CA THR A 97 25.97 19.72 -12.84
C THR A 97 25.86 18.60 -11.80
N SER A 98 26.98 18.02 -11.41
CA SER A 98 27.02 16.99 -10.39
C SER A 98 27.73 17.47 -9.14
N ARG A 99 27.20 17.07 -7.98
CA ARG A 99 27.81 17.31 -6.67
C ARG A 99 28.00 15.98 -5.94
N ILE A 100 29.10 15.84 -5.21
CA ILE A 100 29.35 14.68 -4.37
C ILE A 100 29.07 15.03 -2.91
N VAL A 101 28.31 14.17 -2.23
CA VAL A 101 28.02 14.26 -0.81
C VAL A 101 28.55 13.00 -0.12
N SER A 102 29.30 13.18 0.97
CA SER A 102 29.73 12.07 1.82
C SER A 102 28.66 11.79 2.89
N ALA A 103 28.28 10.55 3.04
CA ALA A 103 27.32 10.09 4.03
C ALA A 103 27.85 8.92 4.84
N ARG A 104 27.57 8.89 6.14
CA ARG A 104 27.90 7.71 6.98
C ARG A 104 27.01 6.52 6.65
N PHE A 105 25.79 6.78 6.21
CA PHE A 105 24.80 5.76 5.87
C PHE A 105 23.77 6.33 4.89
N VAL A 106 23.22 5.50 4.01
CA VAL A 106 22.21 5.86 3.00
C VAL A 106 20.93 5.08 3.28
N LEU A 107 19.81 5.78 3.45
CA LEU A 107 18.48 5.18 3.44
C LEU A 107 17.85 5.42 2.07
N ASP A 108 17.62 4.37 1.30
CA ASP A 108 16.95 4.47 0.02
C ASP A 108 15.44 4.40 0.19
N CYS A 109 14.78 5.55 0.13
CA CYS A 109 13.34 5.72 0.16
C CYS A 109 12.77 6.09 -1.22
N SER A 110 13.48 5.77 -2.30
CA SER A 110 13.17 6.19 -3.68
C SER A 110 11.88 5.57 -4.25
N GLY A 111 11.23 4.66 -3.53
CA GLY A 111 9.98 4.05 -3.95
C GLY A 111 10.11 3.33 -5.29
N TYR A 112 9.28 3.71 -6.28
CA TYR A 112 9.38 3.17 -7.65
C TYR A 112 10.63 3.64 -8.40
N GLY A 113 11.35 4.65 -7.91
CA GLY A 113 12.65 5.05 -8.43
C GLY A 113 13.69 3.93 -8.31
N ARG A 114 13.60 3.13 -7.21
CA ARG A 114 14.44 1.94 -6.98
C ARG A 114 15.93 2.22 -7.24
N VAL A 115 16.42 3.32 -6.66
CA VAL A 115 17.76 3.84 -6.97
C VAL A 115 18.85 2.85 -6.60
N LEU A 116 18.98 2.49 -5.34
CA LEU A 116 19.99 1.49 -4.92
C LEU A 116 19.71 0.08 -5.45
N PRO A 117 18.46 -0.42 -5.49
CA PRO A 117 18.17 -1.69 -6.14
C PRO A 117 18.72 -1.80 -7.57
N ARG A 118 18.62 -0.75 -8.36
CA ARG A 118 19.17 -0.72 -9.72
C ARG A 118 20.68 -0.54 -9.75
N LEU A 119 21.22 0.42 -9.01
CA LEU A 119 22.66 0.71 -8.96
C LEU A 119 23.48 -0.47 -8.44
N LEU A 120 22.92 -1.28 -7.53
CA LEU A 120 23.59 -2.41 -6.90
C LEU A 120 23.14 -3.79 -7.44
N GLU A 121 22.33 -3.79 -8.50
CA GLU A 121 21.79 -5.03 -9.11
C GLU A 121 21.09 -5.95 -8.09
N LEU A 122 20.28 -5.35 -7.21
CA LEU A 122 19.56 -6.09 -6.14
C LEU A 122 18.19 -6.60 -6.60
N GLU A 123 17.67 -6.13 -7.73
CA GLU A 123 16.35 -6.51 -8.22
C GLU A 123 16.29 -8.00 -8.53
N VAL A 124 15.16 -8.63 -8.15
CA VAL A 124 14.85 -10.02 -8.51
C VAL A 124 13.45 -10.08 -9.11
N PRO A 125 13.16 -11.10 -9.94
CA PRO A 125 11.81 -11.31 -10.47
C PRO A 125 10.78 -11.43 -9.34
N THR A 126 9.66 -10.75 -9.50
CA THR A 126 8.51 -10.93 -8.61
C THR A 126 7.81 -12.26 -8.88
N GLN A 127 7.18 -12.82 -7.85
CA GLN A 127 6.36 -14.03 -7.97
C GLN A 127 4.94 -13.74 -8.51
N PHE A 128 4.56 -12.46 -8.58
CA PHE A 128 3.24 -12.05 -9.05
C PHE A 128 3.18 -11.92 -10.56
N PRO A 129 2.07 -12.35 -11.20
CA PRO A 129 1.81 -12.03 -12.60
C PRO A 129 1.84 -10.53 -12.85
N THR A 130 2.25 -10.13 -14.05
CA THR A 130 2.21 -8.74 -14.45
C THR A 130 0.76 -8.25 -14.44
N ARG A 131 0.50 -7.17 -13.70
CA ARG A 131 -0.79 -6.49 -13.65
C ARG A 131 -0.64 -5.05 -14.07
N GLU A 132 -1.73 -4.52 -14.58
CA GLU A 132 -1.88 -3.13 -14.98
C GLU A 132 -2.93 -2.48 -14.10
N ALA A 133 -2.68 -1.23 -13.69
CA ALA A 133 -3.65 -0.37 -13.02
C ALA A 133 -3.97 0.82 -13.91
N ARG A 134 -5.25 1.06 -14.20
CA ARG A 134 -5.74 2.28 -14.88
C ARG A 134 -6.62 3.05 -13.95
N PHE A 135 -6.34 4.34 -13.74
CA PHE A 135 -6.98 5.10 -12.69
C PHE A 135 -7.00 6.60 -12.97
N THR A 136 -7.89 7.27 -12.26
CA THR A 136 -8.03 8.72 -12.31
C THR A 136 -8.66 9.25 -11.01
N HIS A 137 -8.80 10.57 -10.92
CA HIS A 137 -9.70 11.21 -9.97
C HIS A 137 -10.96 11.72 -10.68
N ILE A 138 -12.09 11.60 -10.01
CA ILE A 138 -13.39 12.03 -10.51
C ILE A 138 -14.08 12.98 -9.53
N THR A 139 -15.10 13.67 -10.01
CA THR A 139 -16.18 14.28 -9.23
C THR A 139 -17.51 13.59 -9.56
N GLY A 140 -18.58 13.85 -8.80
CA GLY A 140 -19.90 13.26 -9.04
C GLY A 140 -20.06 11.83 -8.51
N ASP A 141 -19.25 11.44 -7.51
CA ASP A 141 -19.43 10.20 -6.75
C ASP A 141 -20.69 10.29 -5.87
N ARG A 142 -21.63 9.35 -6.05
CA ARG A 142 -22.83 9.20 -5.23
C ARG A 142 -22.48 8.49 -3.92
N ARG A 143 -21.83 9.22 -3.02
CA ARG A 143 -21.33 8.67 -1.76
C ARG A 143 -22.43 8.16 -0.85
N PRO A 144 -22.23 7.04 -0.15
CA PRO A 144 -23.09 6.66 0.96
C PRO A 144 -23.08 7.74 2.06
N ALA A 145 -24.08 7.72 2.93
CA ALA A 145 -24.15 8.65 4.07
C ALA A 145 -23.49 8.09 5.33
N GLY A 146 -23.12 8.98 6.28
CA GLY A 146 -22.58 8.61 7.58
C GLY A 146 -21.21 7.93 7.50
N ASN A 147 -20.96 6.98 8.40
CA ASN A 147 -19.65 6.29 8.45
C ASN A 147 -19.30 5.49 7.20
N GLU A 148 -20.28 5.14 6.39
CA GLU A 148 -20.06 4.45 5.11
C GLU A 148 -19.42 5.37 4.08
N GLU A 149 -19.55 6.69 4.19
CA GLU A 149 -18.89 7.66 3.31
C GLU A 149 -17.37 7.50 3.33
N GLY A 150 -16.78 7.25 4.52
CA GLY A 150 -15.35 7.07 4.72
C GLY A 150 -14.83 5.66 4.43
N LYS A 151 -15.63 4.75 3.88
CA LYS A 151 -15.16 3.41 3.50
C LYS A 151 -14.76 3.36 2.04
N ILE A 152 -13.65 2.68 1.77
CA ILE A 152 -13.28 2.37 0.39
C ILE A 152 -14.16 1.22 -0.14
N TRP A 153 -14.50 1.28 -1.42
CA TRP A 153 -15.16 0.18 -2.10
C TRP A 153 -14.18 -0.56 -3.00
N ILE A 154 -14.24 -1.88 -2.93
CA ILE A 154 -13.53 -2.79 -3.82
C ILE A 154 -14.58 -3.65 -4.53
N CYS A 155 -14.85 -3.35 -5.81
CA CYS A 155 -15.79 -4.12 -6.61
C CYS A 155 -15.03 -5.21 -7.37
N ILE A 156 -15.48 -6.46 -7.22
CA ILE A 156 -14.88 -7.65 -7.86
C ILE A 156 -15.62 -7.85 -9.19
N HIS A 157 -14.98 -7.46 -10.27
CA HIS A 157 -15.51 -7.58 -11.61
C HIS A 157 -15.45 -9.04 -12.11
N PRO A 158 -16.54 -9.59 -12.69
CA PRO A 158 -16.59 -10.99 -13.11
C PRO A 158 -15.57 -11.35 -14.21
N GLY A 159 -15.03 -10.37 -14.90
CA GLY A 159 -14.00 -10.55 -15.94
C GLY A 159 -12.57 -10.70 -15.43
N GLY A 160 -12.34 -10.81 -14.10
CA GLY A 160 -11.01 -10.99 -13.49
C GLY A 160 -10.29 -9.68 -13.16
N ALA A 161 -11.01 -8.56 -13.11
CA ALA A 161 -10.51 -7.29 -12.60
C ALA A 161 -11.07 -6.99 -11.20
N TRP A 162 -10.48 -6.06 -10.51
CA TRP A 162 -11.11 -5.40 -9.37
C TRP A 162 -11.02 -3.88 -9.52
N ILE A 163 -12.03 -3.20 -9.01
CA ILE A 163 -12.22 -1.75 -9.14
C ILE A 163 -12.19 -1.14 -7.74
N TRP A 164 -11.44 -0.05 -7.54
CA TRP A 164 -11.49 0.72 -6.32
C TRP A 164 -12.28 2.01 -6.48
N ILE A 165 -12.95 2.43 -5.42
CA ILE A 165 -13.60 3.73 -5.27
C ILE A 165 -13.23 4.29 -3.91
N ILE A 166 -12.41 5.35 -3.87
CA ILE A 166 -11.79 5.90 -2.66
C ILE A 166 -12.11 7.41 -2.59
N PRO A 167 -13.08 7.83 -1.75
CA PRO A 167 -13.44 9.24 -1.63
C PRO A 167 -12.41 10.05 -0.86
N PHE A 168 -12.23 11.31 -1.24
CA PHE A 168 -11.42 12.28 -0.53
C PHE A 168 -12.29 13.40 0.07
N SER A 169 -11.76 14.11 1.09
CA SER A 169 -12.45 15.22 1.75
C SER A 169 -12.69 16.43 0.84
N ASN A 170 -11.88 16.58 -0.21
CA ASN A 170 -11.97 17.69 -1.17
C ASN A 170 -13.04 17.51 -2.25
N GLY A 171 -13.99 16.59 -2.10
CA GLY A 171 -15.06 16.32 -3.05
C GLY A 171 -14.66 15.46 -4.26
N LYS A 172 -13.38 15.15 -4.43
CA LYS A 172 -12.91 14.20 -5.44
C LYS A 172 -12.94 12.77 -4.91
N THR A 173 -12.92 11.81 -5.84
CA THR A 173 -12.85 10.38 -5.54
C THR A 173 -11.81 9.76 -6.46
N SER A 174 -10.87 8.97 -5.91
CA SER A 174 -9.98 8.15 -6.71
C SER A 174 -10.72 6.90 -7.16
N VAL A 175 -10.68 6.61 -8.45
CA VAL A 175 -11.25 5.41 -9.05
C VAL A 175 -10.24 4.76 -9.98
N GLY A 176 -10.26 3.44 -10.04
CA GLY A 176 -9.42 2.72 -10.98
C GLY A 176 -9.73 1.24 -11.01
N ALA A 177 -9.13 0.56 -11.97
CA ALA A 177 -9.25 -0.87 -12.16
C ALA A 177 -7.87 -1.50 -12.24
N VAL A 178 -7.73 -2.69 -11.67
CA VAL A 178 -6.54 -3.54 -11.74
C VAL A 178 -6.91 -4.87 -12.36
N ALA A 179 -6.13 -5.30 -13.34
CA ALA A 179 -6.27 -6.60 -13.99
C ALA A 179 -4.97 -6.99 -14.70
N GLU A 180 -4.95 -8.19 -15.26
CA GLU A 180 -3.96 -8.57 -16.25
C GLU A 180 -4.14 -7.76 -17.55
N PRO A 181 -3.07 -7.50 -18.34
CA PRO A 181 -3.14 -6.66 -19.54
C PRO A 181 -4.21 -7.09 -20.55
N GLU A 182 -4.49 -8.41 -20.66
CA GLU A 182 -5.50 -8.97 -21.56
C GLU A 182 -6.91 -8.46 -21.25
N PHE A 183 -7.23 -8.20 -20.00
CA PHE A 183 -8.52 -7.66 -19.61
C PHE A 183 -8.77 -6.31 -20.27
N PHE A 184 -7.79 -5.41 -20.22
CA PHE A 184 -7.89 -4.06 -20.76
C PHE A 184 -8.00 -4.02 -22.29
N ARG A 185 -7.44 -5.00 -22.99
CA ARG A 185 -7.57 -5.10 -24.46
C ARG A 185 -8.99 -5.34 -24.94
N ARG A 186 -9.89 -5.80 -24.06
CA ARG A 186 -11.32 -6.01 -24.37
C ARG A 186 -12.09 -4.69 -24.48
N TYR A 187 -11.52 -3.59 -24.01
CA TYR A 187 -12.13 -2.27 -23.99
C TYR A 187 -11.38 -1.34 -24.95
N PRO A 188 -11.90 -1.15 -26.19
CA PRO A 188 -11.24 -0.28 -27.17
C PRO A 188 -11.48 1.20 -26.84
N GLY A 189 -10.67 2.08 -27.44
CA GLY A 189 -10.80 3.53 -27.34
C GLY A 189 -9.61 4.21 -26.66
N ASP A 190 -9.73 5.50 -26.48
CA ASP A 190 -8.79 6.30 -25.71
C ASP A 190 -8.85 5.96 -24.20
N PRO A 191 -7.87 6.37 -23.40
CA PRO A 191 -7.80 6.00 -21.98
C PRO A 191 -9.04 6.38 -21.16
N GLU A 192 -9.70 7.52 -21.47
CA GLU A 192 -10.91 7.96 -20.79
C GLU A 192 -12.09 7.06 -21.12
N THR A 193 -12.36 6.85 -22.42
CA THR A 193 -13.42 5.97 -22.92
C THR A 193 -13.27 4.57 -22.35
N GLN A 194 -12.05 4.05 -22.35
CA GLN A 194 -11.74 2.72 -21.90
C GLN A 194 -11.97 2.55 -20.38
N LEU A 195 -11.42 3.46 -19.54
CA LEU A 195 -11.62 3.39 -18.09
C LEU A 195 -13.10 3.60 -17.72
N ARG A 196 -13.79 4.52 -18.38
CA ARG A 196 -15.23 4.74 -18.19
C ARG A 196 -16.04 3.46 -18.48
N ALA A 197 -15.77 2.80 -19.61
CA ALA A 197 -16.44 1.56 -19.97
C ALA A 197 -16.20 0.44 -18.92
N ILE A 198 -15.00 0.31 -18.41
CA ILE A 198 -14.65 -0.65 -17.35
C ILE A 198 -15.43 -0.35 -16.07
N LEU A 199 -15.41 0.90 -15.59
CA LEU A 199 -16.13 1.30 -14.38
C LEU A 199 -17.64 1.09 -14.50
N MET A 200 -18.22 1.35 -15.68
CA MET A 200 -19.66 1.18 -15.95
C MET A 200 -20.05 -0.28 -16.19
N SER A 201 -19.11 -1.19 -16.43
CA SER A 201 -19.41 -2.62 -16.63
C SER A 201 -19.63 -3.41 -15.33
N ASP A 202 -19.23 -2.85 -14.18
CA ASP A 202 -19.54 -3.41 -12.86
C ASP A 202 -20.81 -2.74 -12.30
N PRO A 203 -21.86 -3.49 -11.91
CA PRO A 203 -23.13 -2.91 -11.47
C PRO A 203 -23.01 -2.00 -10.24
N ASN A 204 -22.15 -2.35 -9.28
CA ASN A 204 -21.97 -1.57 -8.04
C ASN A 204 -21.22 -0.26 -8.34
N ALA A 205 -20.15 -0.33 -9.12
CA ALA A 205 -19.41 0.84 -9.56
C ALA A 205 -20.28 1.74 -10.44
N ALA A 206 -21.02 1.18 -11.40
CA ALA A 206 -21.93 1.93 -12.29
C ALA A 206 -23.01 2.70 -11.51
N ALA A 207 -23.65 2.07 -10.51
CA ALA A 207 -24.67 2.71 -9.69
C ALA A 207 -24.11 3.90 -8.91
N ARG A 208 -22.92 3.75 -8.32
CA ARG A 208 -22.26 4.79 -7.54
C ARG A 208 -21.67 5.90 -8.39
N LEU A 209 -21.12 5.57 -9.55
CA LEU A 209 -20.37 6.49 -10.42
C LEU A 209 -21.18 7.03 -11.61
N ALA A 210 -22.50 6.89 -11.60
CA ALA A 210 -23.38 7.29 -12.72
C ALA A 210 -23.21 8.75 -13.17
N ASP A 211 -22.89 9.66 -12.24
CA ASP A 211 -22.70 11.09 -12.50
C ASP A 211 -21.24 11.52 -12.61
N MET A 212 -20.31 10.55 -12.71
CA MET A 212 -18.88 10.82 -12.68
C MET A 212 -18.41 11.71 -13.83
N LYS A 213 -17.51 12.64 -13.47
CA LYS A 213 -16.74 13.46 -14.42
C LYS A 213 -15.27 13.30 -14.06
N PHE A 214 -14.42 13.03 -15.04
CA PHE A 214 -12.99 12.91 -14.83
C PHE A 214 -12.39 14.27 -14.46
N ALA A 215 -11.69 14.34 -13.34
CA ALA A 215 -11.05 15.55 -12.85
C ALA A 215 -9.61 15.70 -13.34
N ILE A 216 -8.98 14.59 -13.71
CA ILE A 216 -7.66 14.51 -14.34
C ILE A 216 -7.69 13.42 -15.42
N PRO A 217 -6.79 13.48 -16.42
CA PRO A 217 -6.65 12.40 -17.40
C PRO A 217 -6.31 11.07 -16.73
N PRO A 218 -6.83 9.94 -17.22
CA PRO A 218 -6.46 8.63 -16.70
C PRO A 218 -4.96 8.36 -16.80
N GLN A 219 -4.45 7.72 -15.76
CA GLN A 219 -3.07 7.25 -15.67
C GLN A 219 -3.02 5.74 -15.79
N CYS A 220 -1.87 5.22 -16.21
CA CYS A 220 -1.61 3.79 -16.30
C CYS A 220 -0.28 3.46 -15.63
N ILE A 221 -0.28 2.43 -14.79
CA ILE A 221 0.92 1.82 -14.23
C ILE A 221 0.90 0.34 -14.59
N ASN A 222 1.98 -0.14 -15.18
CA ASN A 222 2.12 -1.53 -15.61
C ASN A 222 3.30 -2.18 -14.89
N GLY A 223 3.14 -3.42 -14.42
CA GLY A 223 4.21 -4.19 -13.80
C GLY A 223 4.76 -3.56 -12.52
N TYR A 224 3.89 -3.12 -11.64
CA TYR A 224 4.25 -2.40 -10.42
C TYR A 224 4.82 -3.28 -9.30
N ALA A 225 4.57 -4.59 -9.32
CA ALA A 225 5.14 -5.51 -8.33
C ALA A 225 6.66 -5.62 -8.52
N CYS A 226 7.38 -5.56 -7.42
CA CYS A 226 8.84 -5.62 -7.41
C CYS A 226 9.36 -6.26 -6.14
N ALA A 227 10.57 -6.84 -6.21
CA ALA A 227 11.25 -7.46 -5.09
C ALA A 227 12.77 -7.26 -5.18
N VAL A 228 13.47 -7.46 -4.07
CA VAL A 228 14.93 -7.41 -3.99
C VAL A 228 15.47 -8.63 -3.27
N LYS A 229 16.73 -9.00 -3.56
CA LYS A 229 17.43 -10.10 -2.89
C LYS A 229 18.00 -9.72 -1.52
N GLN A 230 18.07 -8.42 -1.19
CA GLN A 230 18.72 -7.93 0.02
C GLN A 230 18.15 -6.55 0.41
N LEU A 231 17.83 -6.35 1.68
CA LEU A 231 17.22 -5.11 2.19
C LEU A 231 18.24 -4.12 2.75
N PHE A 232 19.45 -4.53 3.03
CA PHE A 232 20.48 -3.68 3.65
C PHE A 232 21.89 -4.12 3.25
N GLY A 233 22.87 -3.26 3.45
CA GLY A 233 24.31 -3.54 3.39
C GLY A 233 25.06 -2.82 4.50
N SER A 234 26.39 -2.80 4.43
CA SER A 234 27.20 -2.20 5.51
C SER A 234 26.88 -0.73 5.76
N HIS A 235 26.52 0.04 4.74
CA HIS A 235 26.24 1.48 4.84
C HIS A 235 24.96 1.90 4.13
N TYR A 236 23.99 0.97 3.91
CA TYR A 236 22.68 1.33 3.39
C TYR A 236 21.57 0.42 3.91
N ALA A 237 20.34 0.94 3.86
CA ALA A 237 19.12 0.15 3.94
C ALA A 237 18.08 0.67 2.94
N LEU A 238 17.31 -0.25 2.37
CA LEU A 238 16.18 0.04 1.49
C LEU A 238 14.92 0.20 2.33
N VAL A 239 14.03 1.14 1.97
CA VAL A 239 12.83 1.50 2.72
C VAL A 239 11.62 1.57 1.78
N GLY A 240 10.46 1.13 2.26
CA GLY A 240 9.22 1.18 1.49
C GLY A 240 9.31 0.41 0.18
N ASN A 241 8.79 0.97 -0.92
CA ASN A 241 8.78 0.30 -2.21
C ASN A 241 10.17 0.09 -2.83
N ALA A 242 11.23 0.68 -2.27
CA ALA A 242 12.59 0.31 -2.63
C ALA A 242 12.94 -1.11 -2.17
N THR A 243 12.24 -1.67 -1.16
CA THR A 243 12.35 -3.08 -0.73
C THR A 243 11.49 -3.98 -1.61
N GLU A 244 10.19 -3.93 -1.40
CA GLU A 244 9.20 -4.73 -2.13
C GLU A 244 7.89 -3.98 -2.28
N PHE A 245 7.22 -4.18 -3.41
CA PHE A 245 5.83 -3.80 -3.61
C PHE A 245 5.04 -4.98 -4.16
N LEU A 246 3.91 -5.27 -3.55
CA LEU A 246 3.08 -6.44 -3.85
C LEU A 246 1.93 -6.07 -4.80
N ASP A 247 0.88 -5.48 -4.22
CA ASP A 247 -0.36 -5.15 -4.92
C ASP A 247 -1.12 -4.07 -4.14
N PRO A 248 -1.84 -3.15 -4.80
CA PRO A 248 -2.56 -2.09 -4.12
C PRO A 248 -3.87 -2.52 -3.45
N VAL A 249 -4.35 -3.75 -3.62
CA VAL A 249 -5.69 -4.20 -3.19
C VAL A 249 -5.97 -4.00 -1.70
N PHE A 250 -4.97 -4.14 -0.84
CA PHE A 250 -5.11 -3.92 0.61
C PHE A 250 -4.55 -2.59 1.11
N SER A 251 -4.19 -1.67 0.20
CA SER A 251 -3.64 -0.35 0.53
C SER A 251 -2.39 -0.42 1.44
N SER A 252 -1.56 -1.45 1.28
CA SER A 252 -0.43 -1.78 2.17
C SER A 252 0.79 -0.86 2.02
N GLY A 253 0.97 -0.21 0.86
CA GLY A 253 2.21 0.47 0.51
C GLY A 253 2.65 1.55 1.48
N VAL A 254 1.73 2.43 1.93
CA VAL A 254 2.06 3.51 2.89
C VAL A 254 2.39 2.93 4.27
N THR A 255 1.66 1.90 4.72
CA THR A 255 1.94 1.23 5.99
C THR A 255 3.34 0.61 5.99
N LEU A 256 3.68 -0.14 4.94
CA LEU A 256 5.01 -0.74 4.79
C LEU A 256 6.12 0.34 4.71
N ALA A 257 5.86 1.44 4.00
CA ALA A 257 6.83 2.53 3.87
C ALA A 257 7.10 3.20 5.23
N LEU A 258 6.06 3.57 5.97
CA LEU A 258 6.22 4.22 7.27
C LEU A 258 6.84 3.29 8.32
N GLU A 259 6.42 2.01 8.35
CA GLU A 259 6.93 1.04 9.32
C GLU A 259 8.41 0.71 9.04
N SER A 260 8.77 0.44 7.78
CA SER A 260 10.16 0.19 7.42
C SER A 260 11.04 1.42 7.68
N ALA A 261 10.54 2.64 7.42
CA ALA A 261 11.26 3.88 7.74
C ALA A 261 11.49 4.05 9.25
N ASN A 262 10.44 3.86 10.05
CA ASN A 262 10.52 3.93 11.50
C ASN A 262 11.54 2.90 12.04
N ARG A 263 11.45 1.66 11.57
CA ARG A 263 12.35 0.59 11.99
C ARG A 263 13.80 0.85 11.57
N ALA A 264 14.01 1.29 10.32
CA ALA A 264 15.33 1.67 9.84
C ALA A 264 15.94 2.83 10.67
N ALA A 265 15.15 3.85 10.98
CA ALA A 265 15.59 4.98 11.79
C ALA A 265 16.02 4.55 13.21
N GLN A 266 15.24 3.67 13.86
CA GLN A 266 15.59 3.14 15.19
C GLN A 266 16.89 2.34 15.18
N VAL A 267 17.06 1.44 14.20
CA VAL A 267 18.27 0.62 14.07
C VAL A 267 19.48 1.48 13.71
N LEU A 268 19.31 2.42 12.75
CA LEU A 268 20.36 3.32 12.33
C LEU A 268 20.82 4.26 13.47
N THR A 269 19.88 4.77 14.27
CA THR A 269 20.22 5.61 15.43
C THR A 269 21.14 4.86 16.39
N ARG A 270 20.82 3.62 16.75
CA ARG A 270 21.69 2.77 17.57
C ARG A 270 23.05 2.53 16.92
N HIS A 271 23.05 2.20 15.63
CA HIS A 271 24.27 1.97 14.85
C HIS A 271 25.19 3.19 14.85
N LEU A 272 24.66 4.38 14.59
CA LEU A 272 25.44 5.63 14.55
C LEU A 272 25.97 6.06 15.94
N HIS A 273 25.37 5.58 17.03
CA HIS A 273 25.88 5.74 18.40
C HIS A 273 26.83 4.64 18.85
N GLY A 274 27.26 3.75 17.93
CA GLY A 274 28.21 2.66 18.24
C GLY A 274 27.59 1.54 19.08
N GLN A 275 26.27 1.47 19.20
CA GLN A 275 25.61 0.36 19.88
C GLN A 275 25.59 -0.88 18.97
N PRO A 276 25.67 -2.09 19.53
CA PRO A 276 25.57 -3.30 18.73
C PRO A 276 24.18 -3.41 18.08
N VAL A 277 24.17 -3.63 16.76
CA VAL A 277 22.96 -3.85 15.96
C VAL A 277 23.16 -5.06 15.06
N ASP A 278 22.09 -5.80 14.86
CA ASP A 278 22.00 -6.87 13.88
C ASP A 278 20.96 -6.45 12.83
N TRP A 279 21.42 -5.93 11.70
CA TRP A 279 20.54 -5.44 10.64
C TRP A 279 19.64 -6.53 10.06
N GLN A 280 20.09 -7.79 10.07
CA GLN A 280 19.23 -8.89 9.63
C GLN A 280 18.05 -9.06 10.59
N ARG A 281 18.31 -9.31 11.85
CA ARG A 281 17.28 -9.54 12.87
C ARG A 281 16.50 -8.28 13.21
N ASP A 282 17.22 -7.16 13.41
CA ASP A 282 16.61 -5.93 13.94
C ASP A 282 15.88 -5.11 12.87
N TYR A 283 16.16 -5.34 11.57
CA TYR A 283 15.54 -4.62 10.46
C TYR A 283 14.89 -5.56 9.43
N ALA A 284 15.68 -6.38 8.74
CA ALA A 284 15.21 -7.11 7.57
C ALA A 284 14.13 -8.14 7.93
N ASP A 285 14.35 -8.97 8.95
CA ASP A 285 13.38 -9.98 9.39
C ASP A 285 12.07 -9.34 9.86
N TYR A 286 12.17 -8.20 10.54
CA TYR A 286 11.00 -7.44 10.99
C TYR A 286 10.18 -6.90 9.80
N VAL A 287 10.82 -6.26 8.83
CA VAL A 287 10.15 -5.71 7.65
C VAL A 287 9.53 -6.84 6.83
N MET A 288 10.28 -7.93 6.61
CA MET A 288 9.80 -9.10 5.86
C MET A 288 8.59 -9.75 6.51
N GLN A 289 8.49 -9.79 7.84
CA GLN A 289 7.29 -10.32 8.52
C GLN A 289 6.00 -9.60 8.07
N GLY A 290 6.00 -8.28 7.99
CA GLY A 290 4.84 -7.50 7.51
C GLY A 290 4.57 -7.72 6.02
N ILE A 291 5.63 -7.76 5.22
CA ILE A 291 5.56 -8.05 3.78
C ILE A 291 4.96 -9.45 3.55
N ASP A 292 5.44 -10.47 4.26
CA ASP A 292 4.96 -11.86 4.13
C ASP A 292 3.49 -12.01 4.52
N THR A 293 3.04 -11.30 5.56
CA THR A 293 1.63 -11.26 5.94
C THR A 293 0.79 -10.67 4.79
N PHE A 294 1.14 -9.52 4.26
CA PHE A 294 0.41 -8.94 3.12
C PHE A 294 0.51 -9.81 1.87
N ARG A 295 1.66 -10.44 1.60
CA ARG A 295 1.85 -11.36 0.48
C ARG A 295 0.89 -12.55 0.57
N ALA A 296 0.70 -13.13 1.75
CA ALA A 296 -0.26 -14.22 1.96
C ALA A 296 -1.69 -13.76 1.63
N TYR A 297 -2.07 -12.53 2.02
CA TYR A 297 -3.38 -11.96 1.69
C TYR A 297 -3.53 -11.65 0.21
N VAL A 298 -2.51 -11.11 -0.45
CA VAL A 298 -2.53 -10.87 -1.91
C VAL A 298 -2.67 -12.18 -2.68
N ASN A 299 -1.93 -13.22 -2.29
CA ASN A 299 -2.09 -14.55 -2.88
C ASN A 299 -3.51 -15.07 -2.68
N ALA A 300 -4.03 -15.02 -1.45
CA ALA A 300 -5.38 -15.47 -1.11
C ALA A 300 -6.49 -14.64 -1.79
N TRP A 301 -6.21 -13.40 -2.19
CA TRP A 301 -7.11 -12.58 -3.01
C TRP A 301 -7.19 -13.14 -4.44
N TYR A 302 -6.03 -13.37 -5.06
CA TYR A 302 -5.99 -13.77 -6.47
C TYR A 302 -6.29 -15.25 -6.73
N ASP A 303 -6.06 -16.13 -5.74
CA ASP A 303 -6.50 -17.54 -5.81
C ASP A 303 -7.96 -17.75 -5.35
N THR A 304 -8.68 -16.67 -5.06
CA THR A 304 -10.07 -16.61 -4.60
C THR A 304 -10.34 -17.14 -3.18
N THR A 305 -9.33 -17.53 -2.42
CA THR A 305 -9.47 -17.95 -1.01
C THR A 305 -10.19 -16.89 -0.17
N LEU A 306 -9.77 -15.61 -0.28
CA LEU A 306 -10.45 -14.51 0.43
C LEU A 306 -11.87 -14.26 -0.07
N HIS A 307 -12.15 -14.49 -1.35
CA HIS A 307 -13.52 -14.36 -1.87
C HIS A 307 -14.44 -15.39 -1.23
N GLN A 308 -13.97 -16.63 -1.02
CA GLN A 308 -14.75 -17.68 -0.32
C GLN A 308 -15.02 -17.29 1.14
N ILE A 309 -14.05 -16.68 1.81
CA ILE A 309 -14.17 -16.21 3.21
C ILE A 309 -15.12 -15.01 3.31
N PHE A 310 -14.92 -13.99 2.46
CA PHE A 310 -15.66 -12.73 2.53
C PHE A 310 -17.13 -12.89 2.18
N PHE A 311 -17.46 -13.77 1.24
CA PHE A 311 -18.81 -14.00 0.76
C PHE A 311 -19.43 -15.32 1.25
N ALA A 312 -18.89 -15.91 2.33
CA ALA A 312 -19.49 -17.05 2.99
C ALA A 312 -20.88 -16.69 3.54
N ALA A 313 -21.84 -17.60 3.36
CA ALA A 313 -23.21 -17.42 3.88
C ALA A 313 -23.23 -17.28 5.42
N GLN A 314 -22.35 -18.03 6.10
CA GLN A 314 -22.13 -17.91 7.54
C GLN A 314 -20.68 -17.51 7.80
N ARG A 315 -20.49 -16.32 8.35
CA ARG A 315 -19.17 -15.78 8.71
C ARG A 315 -19.01 -15.82 10.23
N ASN A 316 -17.83 -16.24 10.70
CA ASN A 316 -17.50 -16.24 12.13
C ASN A 316 -17.04 -14.83 12.55
N PRO A 317 -17.80 -14.11 13.40
CA PRO A 317 -17.46 -12.72 13.75
C PRO A 317 -16.07 -12.55 14.39
N PRO A 318 -15.60 -13.37 15.34
CA PRO A 318 -14.24 -13.32 15.86
C PRO A 318 -13.15 -13.41 14.77
N ILE A 319 -13.32 -14.32 13.80
CA ILE A 319 -12.37 -14.46 12.68
C ILE A 319 -12.40 -13.22 11.77
N MET A 320 -13.59 -12.69 11.47
CA MET A 320 -13.71 -11.48 10.66
C MET A 320 -13.04 -10.28 11.32
N LYS A 321 -13.07 -10.15 12.67
CA LYS A 321 -12.32 -9.12 13.40
C LYS A 321 -10.81 -9.30 13.28
N GLN A 322 -10.31 -10.52 13.30
CA GLN A 322 -8.90 -10.85 13.10
C GLN A 322 -8.43 -10.47 11.69
N ILE A 323 -9.22 -10.78 10.67
CA ILE A 323 -8.96 -10.37 9.29
C ILE A 323 -9.05 -8.84 9.15
N CYS A 324 -10.03 -8.20 9.80
CA CYS A 324 -10.19 -6.74 9.82
C CYS A 324 -8.93 -6.04 10.33
N SER A 325 -8.26 -6.56 11.36
CA SER A 325 -7.00 -6.02 11.86
C SER A 325 -5.91 -6.00 10.80
N VAL A 326 -5.82 -7.03 9.94
CA VAL A 326 -4.86 -7.06 8.85
C VAL A 326 -5.19 -5.99 7.79
N LEU A 327 -6.47 -5.84 7.44
CA LEU A 327 -6.93 -4.78 6.52
C LEU A 327 -6.72 -3.37 7.09
N ALA A 328 -6.71 -3.24 8.41
CA ALA A 328 -6.38 -2.00 9.13
C ALA A 328 -4.86 -1.74 9.27
N GLY A 329 -4.01 -2.68 8.81
CA GLY A 329 -2.56 -2.54 8.77
C GLY A 329 -1.81 -3.15 9.97
N TYR A 330 -2.48 -3.88 10.88
CA TYR A 330 -1.85 -4.52 12.04
C TYR A 330 -1.21 -5.87 11.67
N VAL A 331 -0.28 -5.86 10.72
CA VAL A 331 0.35 -7.05 10.13
C VAL A 331 1.58 -7.56 10.90
N TRP A 332 1.93 -6.92 12.00
CA TRP A 332 2.99 -7.37 12.94
C TRP A 332 2.44 -7.93 14.25
N ASP A 333 1.12 -7.89 14.47
CA ASP A 333 0.48 -8.46 15.67
C ASP A 333 0.39 -9.98 15.61
N ARG A 334 1.44 -10.65 16.09
CA ARG A 334 1.52 -12.13 16.09
C ARG A 334 0.56 -12.82 17.06
N SER A 335 -0.15 -12.09 17.92
CA SER A 335 -1.24 -12.65 18.71
C SER A 335 -2.45 -13.01 17.84
N ASN A 336 -2.53 -12.41 16.65
CA ASN A 336 -3.53 -12.72 15.63
C ASN A 336 -3.08 -13.92 14.77
N PRO A 337 -3.80 -15.08 14.79
CA PRO A 337 -3.44 -16.24 13.97
C PRO A 337 -3.38 -15.94 12.46
N TYR A 338 -4.21 -14.99 11.98
CA TYR A 338 -4.25 -14.55 10.58
C TYR A 338 -3.12 -13.57 10.23
N VAL A 339 -2.23 -13.26 11.17
CA VAL A 339 -0.94 -12.63 10.98
C VAL A 339 0.18 -13.66 11.19
N ALA A 340 0.16 -14.37 12.31
CA ALA A 340 1.24 -15.27 12.70
C ALA A 340 1.46 -16.44 11.72
N GLN A 341 0.39 -16.91 11.07
CA GLN A 341 0.38 -18.04 10.12
C GLN A 341 -0.62 -17.80 8.98
N ALA A 342 -0.62 -16.62 8.38
CA ALA A 342 -1.60 -16.20 7.37
C ALA A 342 -1.65 -17.17 6.17
N ASP A 343 -0.49 -17.63 5.70
CA ASP A 343 -0.31 -18.58 4.60
C ASP A 343 -1.01 -19.93 4.80
N ARG A 344 -1.21 -20.34 6.06
CA ARG A 344 -1.87 -21.59 6.45
C ARG A 344 -3.29 -21.36 6.92
N ALA A 345 -3.51 -20.30 7.70
CA ALA A 345 -4.79 -20.03 8.35
C ALA A 345 -5.88 -19.67 7.32
N LEU A 346 -5.57 -18.87 6.29
CA LEU A 346 -6.54 -18.48 5.27
C LEU A 346 -7.03 -19.66 4.42
N PRO A 347 -6.16 -20.49 3.81
CA PRO A 347 -6.62 -21.67 3.05
C PRO A 347 -7.38 -22.69 3.91
N LEU A 348 -6.96 -22.89 5.17
CA LEU A 348 -7.66 -23.79 6.08
C LEU A 348 -9.08 -23.30 6.38
N LEU A 349 -9.24 -21.99 6.66
CA LEU A 349 -10.56 -21.40 6.90
C LEU A 349 -11.47 -21.53 5.67
N ALA A 350 -10.96 -21.22 4.49
CA ALA A 350 -11.74 -21.35 3.26
C ALA A 350 -12.19 -22.80 3.03
N LYS A 351 -11.31 -23.78 3.25
CA LYS A 351 -11.65 -25.21 3.16
C LYS A 351 -12.78 -25.60 4.13
N VAL A 352 -12.72 -25.14 5.38
CA VAL A 352 -13.78 -25.41 6.37
C VAL A 352 -15.11 -24.80 5.93
N ILE A 353 -15.11 -23.56 5.42
CA ILE A 353 -16.30 -22.87 4.92
C ILE A 353 -16.93 -23.66 3.76
N VAL A 354 -16.14 -24.06 2.77
CA VAL A 354 -16.64 -24.83 1.60
C VAL A 354 -17.18 -26.19 2.03
N THR A 355 -16.51 -26.89 2.95
CA THR A 355 -16.99 -28.19 3.45
C THR A 355 -18.32 -28.06 4.17
N ASN A 356 -18.49 -27.06 5.04
CA ASN A 356 -19.74 -26.81 5.77
C ASN A 356 -20.90 -26.44 4.82
N ALA A 357 -20.63 -25.64 3.78
CA ALA A 357 -21.63 -25.29 2.79
C ALA A 357 -22.10 -26.49 1.94
N ALA A 358 -21.26 -27.51 1.74
CA ALA A 358 -21.63 -28.72 1.02
C ALA A 358 -22.52 -29.69 1.86
N HIS A 359 -22.61 -29.50 3.18
CA HIS A 359 -23.41 -30.30 4.10
C HIS A 359 -24.68 -29.62 4.61
N SER A 360 -24.92 -28.37 4.17
CA SER A 360 -26.10 -27.55 4.46
C SER A 360 -27.06 -27.49 3.28
#